data_3256f53c4d5ee7ca435da84b8b547229
#
_entry.id   3256f53c4d5ee7ca435da84b8b547229
#
_cell.length_a   1.000
_cell.length_b   1.000
_cell.length_c   1.000
_cell.angle_alpha   90.00
_cell.angle_beta   90.00
_cell.angle_gamma   90.00
#
_symmetry.space_group_name_H-M   'P 1'
#
loop_
_entity.id
_entity.type
_entity.pdbx_description
1 polymer ?
#
loop_
_entity_poly.entity_id
_entity_poly.type
_entity_poly.pdbx_seq_one_letter_code
_entity_poly.pdbx_strand_id
1 'polypeptide(L)'
;MASLGEETRASTRGPANHNAVALILPHKSLLGFNGGAIGADIYCDRSGIHCRTIGDCAKVLDALKDPIEGYYDPRDPFTTVPRASLLSTPYASHVKMLGESGSLQGIRIGIIRESMVFPASSKTEQPIVTAAAREIKAVLGEQLRATLLESSSPGWERDPDIEVMNPDFRRALATLVPVFMPELLFRLGADGQPIFREFASAIVPTEFMPGNIFGSGTMQPIDYFVELADGRITPPLNLDIATIQQQELAMGFRFHIPQYLSRRAADWKERGFTETLVDFPTLNARSKFWGDDQRAAFRNWEEVTDMRNPLSQRQGVNERIMLRELLRRVDMMVILENHLDALIRLHTPFPPAKIGGPNQHGIGGNLRLESFNGPNAGLTEVLIPAGYVTTVYDPVFELSPEGTRYMSVPSDIPTTIPEPGLPFSLVFRTDPGKEDVLLQIASAYEAASKRRVPPINFGPLPAKMRRAVL
;
A
#
# COMPACT_ATOMS: atom_id res chain seq x y z
N MET A 1 -15.70 10.18 -16.13
CA MET A 1 -16.15 8.95 -15.44
C MET A 1 -15.27 8.79 -14.21
N ALA A 2 -15.86 8.62 -13.04
CA ALA A 2 -15.18 8.37 -11.79
C ALA A 2 -15.78 7.12 -11.12
N SER A 3 -15.04 6.44 -10.28
CA SER A 3 -15.56 5.41 -9.40
C SER A 3 -14.98 5.57 -7.99
N LEU A 4 -15.76 5.19 -7.01
CA LEU A 4 -15.34 5.08 -5.63
C LEU A 4 -15.07 3.61 -5.35
N GLY A 5 -13.99 3.35 -4.65
CA GLY A 5 -13.59 2.03 -4.20
C GLY A 5 -13.20 2.06 -2.74
N GLU A 6 -13.25 0.90 -2.13
CA GLU A 6 -12.75 0.70 -0.79
C GLU A 6 -11.43 -0.05 -0.83
N GLU A 7 -10.51 0.32 0.05
CA GLU A 7 -9.21 -0.30 0.15
C GLU A 7 -8.86 -0.64 1.60
N THR A 8 -8.53 -1.91 1.83
CA THR A 8 -7.87 -2.36 3.06
C THR A 8 -6.35 -2.39 2.87
N ARG A 9 -5.88 -3.00 1.78
CA ARG A 9 -4.44 -3.10 1.45
C ARG A 9 -4.11 -2.46 0.11
N ALA A 10 -4.55 -3.07 -0.98
CA ALA A 10 -4.29 -2.62 -2.34
C ALA A 10 -5.54 -2.70 -3.23
N SER A 11 -6.73 -2.81 -2.65
CA SER A 11 -7.97 -3.10 -3.39
C SER A 11 -8.37 -2.01 -4.38
N THR A 12 -7.93 -0.77 -4.19
CA THR A 12 -8.11 0.32 -5.16
C THR A 12 -6.85 0.56 -6.00
N ARG A 13 -5.66 0.45 -5.41
CA ARG A 13 -4.38 0.65 -6.11
C ARG A 13 -4.12 -0.43 -7.15
N GLY A 14 -4.39 -1.70 -6.84
CA GLY A 14 -4.26 -2.80 -7.78
C GLY A 14 -5.09 -2.59 -9.06
N PRO A 15 -6.41 -2.39 -8.97
CA PRO A 15 -7.25 -2.06 -10.12
C PRO A 15 -6.80 -0.80 -10.87
N ALA A 16 -6.39 0.27 -10.17
CA ALA A 16 -5.89 1.48 -10.81
C ALA A 16 -4.64 1.19 -11.66
N ASN A 17 -3.68 0.44 -11.09
CA ASN A 17 -2.47 0.02 -11.80
C ASN A 17 -2.79 -0.84 -13.02
N HIS A 18 -3.64 -1.86 -12.88
CA HIS A 18 -3.94 -2.80 -13.95
C HIS A 18 -4.74 -2.16 -15.10
N ASN A 19 -5.49 -1.09 -14.83
CA ASN A 19 -6.29 -0.38 -15.83
C ASN A 19 -5.68 0.96 -16.28
N ALA A 20 -4.46 1.26 -15.83
CA ALA A 20 -3.77 2.51 -16.16
C ALA A 20 -4.65 3.76 -15.93
N VAL A 21 -5.24 3.87 -14.74
CA VAL A 21 -6.05 5.01 -14.32
C VAL A 21 -5.45 5.70 -13.11
N ALA A 22 -5.74 7.00 -12.96
CA ALA A 22 -5.33 7.75 -11.80
C ALA A 22 -6.21 7.39 -10.59
N LEU A 23 -5.59 7.45 -9.39
CA LEU A 23 -6.25 7.19 -8.12
C LEU A 23 -5.78 8.21 -7.09
N ILE A 24 -6.71 8.75 -6.32
CA ILE A 24 -6.42 9.45 -5.06
C ILE A 24 -6.94 8.62 -3.89
N LEU A 25 -6.06 8.41 -2.92
CA LEU A 25 -6.37 7.91 -1.59
C LEU A 25 -6.06 9.04 -0.60
N PRO A 26 -7.04 9.85 -0.22
CA PRO A 26 -6.83 10.90 0.77
C PRO A 26 -6.47 10.29 2.13
N HIS A 27 -5.90 11.09 3.02
CA HIS A 27 -5.66 10.62 4.37
C HIS A 27 -6.99 10.19 5.04
N LYS A 28 -6.90 9.28 5.98
CA LYS A 28 -8.05 8.51 6.47
C LYS A 28 -9.18 9.34 7.06
N SER A 29 -8.89 10.50 7.63
CA SER A 29 -9.91 11.37 8.23
C SER A 29 -10.59 12.34 7.25
N LEU A 30 -10.19 12.37 5.98
CA LEU A 30 -10.75 13.31 5.02
C LEU A 30 -12.09 12.87 4.45
N LEU A 31 -12.26 11.57 4.23
CA LEU A 31 -13.50 10.99 3.74
C LEU A 31 -14.07 10.02 4.77
N GLY A 32 -15.36 10.19 5.07
CA GLY A 32 -16.09 9.25 5.91
C GLY A 32 -16.20 7.87 5.30
N PHE A 33 -16.08 6.84 6.15
CA PHE A 33 -16.24 5.45 5.75
C PHE A 33 -17.55 4.82 6.19
N ASN A 34 -18.43 5.58 6.83
CA ASN A 34 -19.67 5.09 7.43
C ASN A 34 -20.68 4.50 6.43
N GLY A 35 -20.68 4.96 5.19
CA GLY A 35 -21.60 4.50 4.15
C GLY A 35 -20.99 3.44 3.23
N GLY A 36 -19.72 3.12 3.40
CA GLY A 36 -19.02 2.12 2.62
C GLY A 36 -19.28 0.70 3.12
N ALA A 37 -19.06 -0.28 2.26
CA ALA A 37 -18.92 -1.64 2.72
C ALA A 37 -17.74 -1.68 3.68
N ILE A 38 -17.94 -2.23 4.85
CA ILE A 38 -16.85 -2.34 5.79
C ILE A 38 -15.96 -3.45 5.35
N GLY A 39 -14.72 -3.09 5.16
CA GLY A 39 -13.69 -4.02 4.89
C GLY A 39 -13.25 -4.81 6.10
N ALA A 40 -12.11 -5.43 5.91
CA ALA A 40 -11.54 -6.35 6.86
C ALA A 40 -11.01 -5.65 8.12
N ASP A 41 -10.65 -4.38 8.03
CA ASP A 41 -9.89 -3.71 9.08
C ASP A 41 -10.17 -2.19 9.08
N ILE A 42 -10.91 -1.74 10.08
CA ILE A 42 -11.26 -0.32 10.21
C ILE A 42 -10.02 0.59 10.25
N TYR A 43 -8.88 0.10 10.75
CA TYR A 43 -7.65 0.88 10.83
C TYR A 43 -6.95 1.05 9.48
N CYS A 44 -7.22 0.16 8.53
CA CYS A 44 -6.69 0.22 7.19
C CYS A 44 -7.70 0.71 6.16
N ASP A 45 -8.97 0.37 6.35
CA ASP A 45 -10.01 0.61 5.36
C ASP A 45 -10.20 2.10 5.11
N ARG A 46 -10.18 2.48 3.84
CA ARG A 46 -10.43 3.86 3.39
C ARG A 46 -11.02 3.89 1.99
N SER A 47 -11.62 5.02 1.63
CA SER A 47 -12.16 5.24 0.31
C SER A 47 -11.08 5.76 -0.66
N GLY A 48 -11.10 5.23 -1.89
CA GLY A 48 -10.28 5.70 -3.01
C GLY A 48 -11.13 6.21 -4.16
N ILE A 49 -10.61 7.18 -4.90
CA ILE A 49 -11.27 7.83 -6.03
C ILE A 49 -10.48 7.53 -7.30
N HIS A 50 -11.06 6.74 -8.20
CA HIS A 50 -10.48 6.44 -9.50
C HIS A 50 -11.03 7.39 -10.56
N CYS A 51 -10.16 7.97 -11.36
CA CYS A 51 -10.52 8.79 -12.51
C CYS A 51 -9.55 8.57 -13.67
N ARG A 52 -9.78 9.27 -14.76
CA ARG A 52 -8.86 9.27 -15.89
C ARG A 52 -7.64 10.16 -15.65
N THR A 53 -7.81 11.20 -14.84
CA THR A 53 -6.78 12.20 -14.53
C THR A 53 -6.80 12.57 -13.06
N ILE A 54 -5.68 13.06 -12.55
CA ILE A 54 -5.58 13.58 -11.18
C ILE A 54 -6.52 14.77 -10.98
N GLY A 55 -6.64 15.63 -12.00
CA GLY A 55 -7.57 16.77 -11.93
C GLY A 55 -9.04 16.35 -11.77
N ASP A 56 -9.46 15.27 -12.42
CA ASP A 56 -10.81 14.74 -12.21
C ASP A 56 -10.98 14.13 -10.81
N CYS A 57 -9.95 13.42 -10.31
CA CYS A 57 -9.97 12.89 -8.94
C CYS A 57 -10.10 14.01 -7.90
N ALA A 58 -9.35 15.11 -8.06
CA ALA A 58 -9.40 16.25 -7.15
C ALA A 58 -10.78 16.92 -7.13
N LYS A 59 -11.45 17.06 -8.27
CA LYS A 59 -12.84 17.58 -8.35
C LYS A 59 -13.83 16.67 -7.63
N VAL A 60 -13.68 15.36 -7.77
CA VAL A 60 -14.53 14.39 -7.06
C VAL A 60 -14.25 14.46 -5.56
N LEU A 61 -12.99 14.59 -5.15
CA LEU A 61 -12.61 14.77 -3.76
C LEU A 61 -13.26 16.03 -3.17
N ASP A 62 -13.24 17.14 -3.89
CA ASP A 62 -13.92 18.39 -3.47
C ASP A 62 -15.42 18.22 -3.27
N ALA A 63 -16.06 17.37 -4.08
CA ALA A 63 -17.48 17.11 -3.97
C ALA A 63 -17.84 16.15 -2.80
N LEU A 64 -16.89 15.35 -2.34
CA LEU A 64 -17.12 14.32 -1.31
C LEU A 64 -16.66 14.75 0.08
N LYS A 65 -15.61 15.58 0.17
CA LYS A 65 -15.07 16.02 1.46
C LYS A 65 -16.08 16.87 2.22
N ASP A 66 -16.09 16.70 3.54
CA ASP A 66 -16.72 17.70 4.40
C ASP A 66 -15.79 18.93 4.47
N PRO A 67 -16.25 20.11 4.02
CA PRO A 67 -15.42 21.30 3.97
C PRO A 67 -15.15 21.92 5.36
N ILE A 68 -15.89 21.52 6.39
CA ILE A 68 -15.87 22.16 7.70
C ILE A 68 -15.24 21.27 8.76
N GLU A 69 -15.63 20.01 8.83
CA GLU A 69 -15.33 19.16 9.99
C GLU A 69 -14.38 18.00 9.68
N GLY A 70 -14.31 17.55 8.43
CA GLY A 70 -13.67 16.30 8.11
C GLY A 70 -14.43 15.11 8.70
N TYR A 71 -13.78 13.96 8.77
CA TYR A 71 -14.37 12.77 9.34
C TYR A 71 -13.59 12.32 10.57
N TYR A 72 -14.34 12.00 11.62
CA TYR A 72 -13.79 11.41 12.83
C TYR A 72 -14.59 10.16 13.24
N ASP A 73 -13.89 9.05 13.46
CA ASP A 73 -14.45 7.84 14.06
C ASP A 73 -13.72 7.55 15.37
N PRO A 74 -14.39 7.58 16.52
CA PRO A 74 -13.75 7.36 17.82
C PRO A 74 -13.19 5.94 17.96
N ARG A 75 -13.54 5.02 17.07
CA ARG A 75 -13.02 3.64 17.04
C ARG A 75 -11.72 3.53 16.24
N ASP A 76 -11.36 4.56 15.51
CA ASP A 76 -10.21 4.56 14.60
C ASP A 76 -9.26 5.73 14.93
N PRO A 77 -8.11 5.45 15.58
CA PRO A 77 -7.16 6.48 15.98
C PRO A 77 -6.55 7.23 14.79
N PHE A 78 -6.57 6.66 13.60
CA PHE A 78 -6.03 7.30 12.39
C PHE A 78 -6.95 8.39 11.82
N THR A 79 -8.15 8.55 12.36
CA THR A 79 -9.06 9.64 11.99
C THR A 79 -8.91 10.88 12.88
N THR A 80 -7.99 10.89 13.83
CA THR A 80 -7.72 12.02 14.74
C THR A 80 -6.79 13.05 14.10
N VAL A 81 -7.13 13.56 12.94
CA VAL A 81 -6.36 14.63 12.29
C VAL A 81 -6.93 15.99 12.69
N PRO A 82 -6.09 16.92 13.18
CA PRO A 82 -6.56 18.25 13.55
C PRO A 82 -7.21 18.97 12.38
N ARG A 83 -8.33 19.64 12.60
CA ARG A 83 -9.01 20.46 11.57
C ARG A 83 -8.11 21.49 10.91
N ALA A 84 -7.18 22.07 11.66
CA ALA A 84 -6.20 23.01 11.13
C ALA A 84 -5.29 22.41 10.05
N SER A 85 -5.22 21.07 9.96
CA SER A 85 -4.50 20.36 8.90
C SER A 85 -5.34 20.13 7.64
N LEU A 86 -6.64 20.41 7.68
CA LEU A 86 -7.52 20.28 6.52
C LEU A 86 -7.42 21.54 5.65
N LEU A 87 -7.29 21.36 4.35
CA LEU A 87 -7.24 22.49 3.41
C LEU A 87 -8.59 23.20 3.35
N SER A 88 -8.55 24.52 3.54
CA SER A 88 -9.70 25.40 3.36
C SER A 88 -10.02 25.70 1.89
N THR A 89 -9.03 25.54 1.01
CA THR A 89 -9.15 25.75 -0.44
C THR A 89 -9.60 24.49 -1.16
N PRO A 90 -10.24 24.60 -2.33
CA PRO A 90 -10.58 23.42 -3.13
C PRO A 90 -9.33 22.63 -3.55
N TYR A 91 -9.36 21.32 -3.43
CA TYR A 91 -8.28 20.43 -3.85
C TYR A 91 -7.97 20.55 -5.34
N ALA A 92 -9.00 20.73 -6.18
CA ALA A 92 -8.83 20.96 -7.61
C ALA A 92 -8.02 22.22 -7.95
N SER A 93 -7.96 23.21 -7.06
CA SER A 93 -7.15 24.41 -7.27
C SER A 93 -5.64 24.16 -7.15
N HIS A 94 -5.23 23.07 -6.54
CA HIS A 94 -3.83 22.68 -6.40
C HIS A 94 -3.30 21.82 -7.55
N VAL A 95 -4.18 21.43 -8.46
CA VAL A 95 -3.81 20.68 -9.67
C VAL A 95 -3.11 21.61 -10.66
N LYS A 96 -1.84 21.33 -10.95
CA LYS A 96 -1.05 22.07 -11.94
C LYS A 96 -1.01 21.27 -13.25
N MET A 97 -1.75 21.74 -14.25
CA MET A 97 -1.84 21.11 -15.58
C MET A 97 -0.59 21.33 -16.44
N LEU A 98 0.43 21.99 -15.93
CA LEU A 98 1.63 22.38 -16.69
C LEU A 98 2.77 21.43 -16.41
N GLY A 99 2.98 20.48 -17.32
CA GLY A 99 4.17 19.61 -17.35
C GLY A 99 5.40 20.31 -17.92
N GLU A 100 5.57 21.60 -17.59
CA GLU A 100 6.68 22.40 -18.05
C GLU A 100 7.99 21.97 -17.39
N SER A 101 9.08 22.08 -18.15
CA SER A 101 10.41 21.80 -17.64
C SER A 101 10.70 22.65 -16.39
N GLY A 102 11.14 22.00 -15.31
CA GLY A 102 11.46 22.66 -14.06
C GLY A 102 10.28 23.02 -13.17
N SER A 103 9.06 22.55 -13.47
CA SER A 103 7.86 22.85 -12.67
C SER A 103 7.88 22.29 -11.25
N LEU A 104 8.78 21.35 -10.93
CA LEU A 104 9.02 20.80 -9.59
C LEU A 104 10.38 21.24 -9.01
N GLN A 105 10.98 22.30 -9.53
CA GLN A 105 12.20 22.84 -8.94
C GLN A 105 11.95 23.29 -7.49
N GLY A 106 12.81 22.82 -6.58
CA GLY A 106 12.67 23.06 -5.14
C GLY A 106 11.86 21.97 -4.40
N ILE A 107 11.15 21.11 -5.12
CA ILE A 107 10.46 19.94 -4.54
C ILE A 107 11.47 18.81 -4.32
N ARG A 108 11.40 18.18 -3.14
CA ARG A 108 12.27 17.06 -2.74
C ARG A 108 11.44 15.77 -2.65
N ILE A 109 11.87 14.74 -3.37
CA ILE A 109 11.14 13.46 -3.46
C ILE A 109 12.05 12.32 -3.06
N GLY A 110 11.63 11.55 -2.06
CA GLY A 110 12.33 10.35 -1.61
C GLY A 110 11.85 9.11 -2.34
N ILE A 111 12.77 8.36 -2.95
CA ILE A 111 12.47 7.12 -3.67
C ILE A 111 12.60 5.94 -2.72
N ILE A 112 11.51 5.17 -2.56
CA ILE A 112 11.51 3.93 -1.77
C ILE A 112 12.04 2.80 -2.64
N ARG A 113 13.35 2.54 -2.58
CA ARG A 113 14.03 1.52 -3.40
C ARG A 113 13.62 0.10 -3.03
N GLU A 114 13.21 -0.12 -1.78
CA GLU A 114 12.68 -1.39 -1.31
C GLU A 114 11.48 -1.89 -2.14
N SER A 115 10.74 -0.97 -2.76
CA SER A 115 9.64 -1.31 -3.68
C SER A 115 10.11 -1.84 -5.04
N MET A 116 11.41 -1.73 -5.33
CA MET A 116 12.03 -2.06 -6.62
C MET A 116 13.04 -3.22 -6.51
N VAL A 117 13.18 -3.81 -5.32
CA VAL A 117 14.06 -4.96 -5.09
C VAL A 117 13.38 -6.24 -5.55
N PHE A 118 14.12 -7.07 -6.24
CA PHE A 118 13.69 -8.41 -6.67
C PHE A 118 14.87 -9.39 -6.67
N PRO A 119 14.61 -10.70 -6.55
CA PRO A 119 15.67 -11.70 -6.60
C PRO A 119 16.45 -11.64 -7.91
N ALA A 120 17.77 -11.66 -7.86
CA ALA A 120 18.62 -11.60 -9.05
C ALA A 120 18.36 -12.74 -10.06
N SER A 121 17.82 -13.87 -9.57
CA SER A 121 17.42 -15.02 -10.41
C SER A 121 16.07 -14.82 -11.10
N SER A 122 15.27 -13.81 -10.72
CA SER A 122 13.95 -13.56 -11.30
C SER A 122 14.04 -12.54 -12.41
N LYS A 123 13.51 -12.86 -13.58
CA LYS A 123 13.36 -11.92 -14.69
C LYS A 123 11.95 -11.32 -14.78
N THR A 124 11.02 -11.82 -13.97
CA THR A 124 9.61 -11.40 -14.02
C THR A 124 9.44 -9.92 -13.67
N GLU A 125 10.19 -9.43 -12.69
CA GLU A 125 10.11 -8.07 -12.18
C GLU A 125 11.01 -7.07 -12.93
N GLN A 126 12.09 -7.57 -13.50
CA GLN A 126 13.15 -6.74 -14.10
C GLN A 126 12.64 -5.71 -15.12
N PRO A 127 11.75 -6.04 -16.07
CA PRO A 127 11.31 -5.06 -17.07
C PRO A 127 10.60 -3.85 -16.44
N ILE A 128 9.72 -4.08 -15.47
CA ILE A 128 8.97 -3.02 -14.79
C ILE A 128 9.88 -2.19 -13.90
N VAL A 129 10.72 -2.83 -13.09
CA VAL A 129 11.65 -2.13 -12.19
C VAL A 129 12.61 -1.25 -12.97
N THR A 130 13.19 -1.77 -14.06
CA THR A 130 14.10 -1.00 -14.92
C THR A 130 13.38 0.19 -15.57
N ALA A 131 12.17 -0.02 -16.07
CA ALA A 131 11.36 1.04 -16.67
C ALA A 131 10.97 2.11 -15.64
N ALA A 132 10.55 1.69 -14.43
CA ALA A 132 10.18 2.61 -13.37
C ALA A 132 11.36 3.46 -12.86
N ALA A 133 12.53 2.86 -12.66
CA ALA A 133 13.74 3.59 -12.26
C ALA A 133 14.12 4.66 -13.28
N ARG A 134 14.10 4.28 -14.57
CA ARG A 134 14.36 5.21 -15.68
C ARG A 134 13.33 6.33 -15.75
N GLU A 135 12.04 6.00 -15.60
CA GLU A 135 10.93 6.96 -15.63
C GLU A 135 11.04 8.00 -14.51
N ILE A 136 11.33 7.56 -13.29
CA ILE A 136 11.52 8.46 -12.15
C ILE A 136 12.66 9.44 -12.42
N LYS A 137 13.83 8.96 -12.86
CA LYS A 137 15.00 9.81 -13.13
C LYS A 137 14.71 10.79 -14.27
N ALA A 138 14.20 10.30 -15.40
CA ALA A 138 13.99 11.11 -16.60
C ALA A 138 12.89 12.17 -16.41
N VAL A 139 11.74 11.79 -15.83
CA VAL A 139 10.60 12.73 -15.73
C VAL A 139 10.71 13.61 -14.50
N LEU A 140 10.85 13.03 -13.31
CA LEU A 140 10.88 13.83 -12.08
C LEU A 140 12.20 14.59 -11.92
N GLY A 141 13.34 13.90 -12.14
CA GLY A 141 14.66 14.50 -11.95
C GLY A 141 15.05 15.44 -13.11
N GLU A 142 15.11 14.92 -14.33
CA GLU A 142 15.68 15.67 -15.45
C GLU A 142 14.69 16.69 -16.06
N GLN A 143 13.45 16.25 -16.35
CA GLN A 143 12.46 17.11 -16.99
C GLN A 143 11.82 18.10 -15.99
N LEU A 144 11.29 17.62 -14.88
CA LEU A 144 10.59 18.45 -13.90
C LEU A 144 11.50 19.09 -12.86
N ARG A 145 12.76 18.66 -12.76
CA ARG A 145 13.81 19.17 -11.88
C ARG A 145 13.50 19.09 -10.40
N ALA A 146 12.79 18.04 -9.98
CA ALA A 146 12.70 17.71 -8.57
C ALA A 146 14.07 17.21 -8.05
N THR A 147 14.39 17.51 -6.81
CA THR A 147 15.53 16.91 -6.13
C THR A 147 15.14 15.51 -5.69
N LEU A 148 15.85 14.50 -6.19
CA LEU A 148 15.60 13.11 -5.85
C LEU A 148 16.55 12.64 -4.77
N LEU A 149 16.02 11.94 -3.76
CA LEU A 149 16.78 11.17 -2.78
C LEU A 149 16.32 9.71 -2.87
N GLU A 150 17.17 8.77 -2.49
CA GLU A 150 16.79 7.36 -2.49
C GLU A 150 17.08 6.69 -1.16
N SER A 151 16.26 5.70 -0.79
CA SER A 151 16.56 4.82 0.32
C SER A 151 17.68 3.86 -0.06
N SER A 152 18.44 3.42 0.94
CA SER A 152 19.44 2.37 0.75
C SER A 152 18.79 1.01 1.02
N SER A 153 18.93 0.09 0.06
CA SER A 153 18.46 -1.29 0.22
C SER A 153 19.54 -2.26 -0.19
N PRO A 154 19.77 -3.35 0.57
CA PRO A 154 20.78 -4.34 0.21
C PRO A 154 20.61 -4.99 -1.15
N GLY A 155 19.39 -5.00 -1.69
CA GLY A 155 19.08 -5.57 -3.00
C GLY A 155 19.07 -4.57 -4.15
N TRP A 156 19.47 -3.32 -3.91
CA TRP A 156 19.42 -2.26 -4.91
C TRP A 156 20.80 -1.64 -5.14
N GLU A 157 21.24 -1.61 -6.39
CA GLU A 157 22.44 -0.86 -6.78
C GLU A 157 22.11 0.64 -6.80
N ARG A 158 22.87 1.42 -6.06
CA ARG A 158 22.68 2.87 -5.94
C ARG A 158 22.89 3.58 -7.27
N ASP A 159 22.04 4.58 -7.53
CA ASP A 159 22.30 5.56 -8.57
C ASP A 159 23.30 6.60 -8.04
N PRO A 160 24.50 6.73 -8.61
CA PRO A 160 25.52 7.66 -8.11
C PRO A 160 25.12 9.14 -8.22
N ASP A 161 24.13 9.45 -9.06
CA ASP A 161 23.63 10.80 -9.27
C ASP A 161 22.49 11.18 -8.29
N ILE A 162 22.04 10.23 -7.45
CA ILE A 162 20.96 10.44 -6.50
C ILE A 162 21.49 10.37 -5.07
N GLU A 163 21.16 11.37 -4.25
CA GLU A 163 21.53 11.44 -2.85
C GLU A 163 20.81 10.37 -2.03
N VAL A 164 21.47 9.85 -0.99
CA VAL A 164 20.88 8.86 -0.07
C VAL A 164 20.13 9.56 1.03
N MET A 165 18.92 9.09 1.34
CA MET A 165 18.16 9.52 2.52
C MET A 165 18.89 9.14 3.81
N ASN A 166 18.94 10.07 4.75
CA ASN A 166 19.50 9.84 6.09
C ASN A 166 18.67 10.60 7.14
N PRO A 167 17.85 9.90 7.95
CA PRO A 167 17.70 8.44 7.99
C PRO A 167 16.94 7.88 6.78
N ASP A 168 17.28 6.67 6.38
CA ASP A 168 16.47 5.83 5.53
C ASP A 168 15.43 5.02 6.35
N PHE A 169 14.62 4.19 5.69
CA PHE A 169 13.56 3.41 6.37
C PHE A 169 14.12 2.43 7.41
N ARG A 170 15.27 1.82 7.13
CA ARG A 170 15.91 0.88 8.06
C ARG A 170 16.42 1.61 9.31
N ARG A 171 17.01 2.79 9.15
CA ARG A 171 17.44 3.61 10.29
C ARG A 171 16.24 4.13 11.08
N ALA A 172 15.17 4.56 10.42
CA ALA A 172 13.94 4.96 11.08
C ALA A 172 13.30 3.81 11.88
N LEU A 173 13.26 2.60 11.33
CA LEU A 173 12.83 1.40 12.05
C LEU A 173 13.72 1.13 13.27
N ALA A 174 15.04 1.21 13.12
CA ALA A 174 15.98 1.02 14.23
C ALA A 174 15.78 2.02 15.37
N THR A 175 15.32 3.23 15.07
CA THR A 175 14.98 4.25 16.07
C THR A 175 13.61 3.98 16.72
N LEU A 176 12.62 3.58 15.94
CA LEU A 176 11.23 3.52 16.40
C LEU A 176 10.83 2.16 16.98
N VAL A 177 11.34 1.03 16.45
CA VAL A 177 10.99 -0.31 16.94
C VAL A 177 11.30 -0.49 18.43
N PRO A 178 12.48 -0.12 18.94
CA PRO A 178 12.78 -0.24 20.39
C PRO A 178 11.83 0.54 21.28
N VAL A 179 11.26 1.63 20.78
CA VAL A 179 10.36 2.52 21.55
C VAL A 179 8.91 2.06 21.49
N PHE A 180 8.44 1.65 20.31
CA PHE A 180 7.01 1.37 20.08
C PHE A 180 6.66 -0.11 20.15
N MET A 181 7.52 -0.99 19.66
CA MET A 181 7.25 -2.42 19.54
C MET A 181 8.53 -3.26 19.71
N PRO A 182 9.22 -3.15 20.87
CA PRO A 182 10.49 -3.87 21.09
C PRO A 182 10.35 -5.39 20.95
N GLU A 183 9.13 -5.93 21.19
CA GLU A 183 8.83 -7.36 21.04
C GLU A 183 9.04 -7.87 19.60
N LEU A 184 9.03 -6.99 18.59
CA LEU A 184 9.36 -7.39 17.22
C LEU A 184 10.76 -7.97 17.08
N LEU A 185 11.72 -7.49 17.89
CA LEU A 185 13.10 -7.98 17.86
C LEU A 185 13.23 -9.42 18.40
N PHE A 186 12.27 -9.86 19.24
CA PHE A 186 12.21 -11.23 19.79
C PHE A 186 11.48 -12.22 18.87
N ARG A 187 11.01 -11.79 17.69
CA ARG A 187 10.21 -12.63 16.81
C ARG A 187 11.00 -13.83 16.30
N LEU A 188 10.34 -14.98 16.30
CA LEU A 188 10.85 -16.22 15.70
C LEU A 188 10.29 -16.41 14.29
N GLY A 189 11.11 -16.96 13.40
CA GLY A 189 10.69 -17.40 12.09
C GLY A 189 9.89 -18.72 12.14
N ALA A 190 9.42 -19.15 11.00
CA ALA A 190 8.69 -20.43 10.87
C ALA A 190 9.55 -21.66 11.24
N ASP A 191 10.87 -21.52 11.19
CA ASP A 191 11.86 -22.52 11.61
C ASP A 191 12.13 -22.51 13.12
N GLY A 192 11.45 -21.65 13.88
CA GLY A 192 11.64 -21.46 15.31
C GLY A 192 12.92 -20.71 15.68
N GLN A 193 13.65 -20.17 14.72
CA GLN A 193 14.87 -19.39 14.96
C GLN A 193 14.58 -17.89 15.02
N PRO A 194 15.38 -17.10 15.73
CA PRO A 194 15.24 -15.65 15.75
C PRO A 194 15.34 -15.05 14.35
N ILE A 195 14.39 -14.21 13.99
CA ILE A 195 14.45 -13.46 12.73
C ILE A 195 15.62 -12.48 12.76
N PHE A 196 15.81 -11.80 13.89
CA PHE A 196 16.90 -10.82 14.09
C PHE A 196 18.06 -11.49 14.84
N ARG A 197 18.89 -12.19 14.09
CA ARG A 197 20.01 -13.00 14.65
C ARG A 197 21.07 -12.15 15.32
N GLU A 198 21.35 -10.97 14.79
CA GLU A 198 22.30 -10.00 15.36
C GLU A 198 21.86 -9.56 16.76
N PHE A 199 20.58 -9.26 16.92
CA PHE A 199 20.02 -8.98 18.24
C PHE A 199 20.12 -10.20 19.16
N ALA A 200 19.63 -11.34 18.71
CA ALA A 200 19.61 -12.57 19.52
C ALA A 200 21.01 -12.98 20.00
N SER A 201 22.05 -12.78 19.17
CA SER A 201 23.44 -13.11 19.52
C SER A 201 24.09 -12.08 20.44
N ALA A 202 23.66 -10.84 20.42
CA ALA A 202 24.25 -9.75 21.20
C ALA A 202 23.81 -9.74 22.67
N ILE A 203 22.62 -10.26 22.97
CA ILE A 203 22.02 -10.17 24.32
C ILE A 203 22.34 -11.35 25.21
N VAL A 204 22.30 -11.12 26.55
CA VAL A 204 22.43 -12.18 27.56
C VAL A 204 21.13 -13.00 27.65
N PRO A 205 21.22 -14.31 27.99
CA PRO A 205 20.02 -15.13 28.26
C PRO A 205 19.22 -14.55 29.42
N THR A 206 17.89 -14.56 29.28
CA THR A 206 17.00 -14.29 30.40
C THR A 206 16.03 -15.46 30.59
N GLU A 207 15.48 -15.62 31.77
CA GLU A 207 14.54 -16.69 32.11
C GLU A 207 13.21 -16.60 31.31
N PHE A 208 12.92 -15.45 30.73
CA PHE A 208 11.71 -15.20 29.93
C PHE A 208 11.89 -15.49 28.45
N MET A 209 13.09 -15.86 28.00
CA MET A 209 13.36 -16.14 26.59
C MET A 209 13.15 -17.61 26.24
N PRO A 210 12.60 -17.90 25.05
CA PRO A 210 12.39 -19.30 24.63
C PRO A 210 13.74 -20.03 24.42
N GLY A 211 14.06 -20.95 25.30
CA GLY A 211 15.20 -21.87 25.15
C GLY A 211 16.56 -21.21 24.96
N ASN A 212 17.51 -21.94 24.37
CA ASN A 212 18.89 -21.48 24.11
C ASN A 212 19.03 -20.69 22.78
N ILE A 213 17.95 -20.17 22.25
CA ILE A 213 17.93 -19.49 20.94
C ILE A 213 18.46 -18.04 21.07
N PHE A 214 18.26 -17.45 22.23
CA PHE A 214 18.76 -16.13 22.60
C PHE A 214 19.87 -16.24 23.62
N GLY A 215 20.78 -15.26 23.60
CA GLY A 215 21.67 -15.05 24.71
C GLY A 215 23.04 -15.69 24.60
N SER A 216 23.71 -15.46 23.50
CA SER A 216 25.16 -15.73 23.40
C SER A 216 26.05 -14.52 23.70
N GLY A 217 25.44 -13.33 23.80
CA GLY A 217 26.13 -12.07 24.05
C GLY A 217 26.22 -11.67 25.52
N THR A 218 26.59 -10.41 25.73
CA THR A 218 26.80 -9.83 27.07
C THR A 218 25.93 -8.60 27.34
N MET A 219 25.19 -8.12 26.36
CA MET A 219 24.37 -6.91 26.46
C MET A 219 23.00 -7.23 27.03
N GLN A 220 22.48 -6.41 27.93
CA GLN A 220 21.07 -6.52 28.34
C GLN A 220 20.18 -6.08 27.20
N PRO A 221 18.98 -6.67 27.03
CA PRO A 221 18.05 -6.28 25.96
C PRO A 221 17.74 -4.79 25.94
N ILE A 222 17.55 -4.18 27.11
CA ILE A 222 17.27 -2.74 27.20
C ILE A 222 18.44 -1.89 26.72
N ASP A 223 19.66 -2.28 27.02
CA ASP A 223 20.86 -1.58 26.57
C ASP A 223 20.98 -1.67 25.05
N TYR A 224 20.70 -2.85 24.48
CA TYR A 224 20.66 -3.01 23.03
C TYR A 224 19.61 -2.09 22.38
N PHE A 225 18.42 -1.97 22.99
CA PHE A 225 17.37 -1.09 22.48
C PHE A 225 17.81 0.36 22.47
N VAL A 226 18.47 0.82 23.53
CA VAL A 226 18.99 2.18 23.61
C VAL A 226 20.09 2.41 22.57
N GLU A 227 21.07 1.49 22.48
CA GLU A 227 22.17 1.59 21.51
C GLU A 227 21.65 1.57 20.05
N LEU A 228 20.64 0.74 19.77
CA LEU A 228 20.00 0.66 18.45
C LEU A 228 19.24 1.95 18.12
N ALA A 229 18.42 2.45 19.04
CA ALA A 229 17.64 3.67 18.86
C ALA A 229 18.54 4.90 18.66
N ASP A 230 19.62 5.00 19.44
CA ASP A 230 20.58 6.11 19.36
C ASP A 230 21.57 6.01 18.16
N GLY A 231 21.54 4.89 17.42
CA GLY A 231 22.40 4.70 16.26
C GLY A 231 23.84 4.33 16.57
N ARG A 232 24.12 3.91 17.80
CA ARG A 232 25.47 3.48 18.19
C ARG A 232 25.81 2.06 17.73
N ILE A 233 24.81 1.25 17.43
CA ILE A 233 24.98 -0.04 16.77
C ILE A 233 24.32 -0.06 15.39
N THR A 234 24.88 -0.86 14.50
CA THR A 234 24.33 -1.04 13.15
C THR A 234 23.01 -1.81 13.21
N PRO A 235 21.95 -1.32 12.57
CA PRO A 235 20.71 -2.07 12.50
C PRO A 235 20.89 -3.44 11.84
N PRO A 236 20.18 -4.50 12.30
CA PRO A 236 20.16 -5.79 11.64
C PRO A 236 19.83 -5.66 10.14
N LEU A 237 20.48 -6.46 9.30
CA LEU A 237 20.31 -6.38 7.84
C LEU A 237 18.89 -6.55 7.38
N ASN A 238 18.13 -7.39 8.08
CA ASN A 238 16.73 -7.70 7.80
C ASN A 238 15.73 -6.89 8.64
N LEU A 239 16.20 -5.84 9.35
CA LEU A 239 15.30 -4.87 9.98
C LEU A 239 14.75 -3.94 8.89
N ASP A 240 13.79 -4.42 8.16
CA ASP A 240 13.15 -3.74 7.04
C ASP A 240 11.62 -3.84 7.12
N ILE A 241 10.94 -3.01 6.36
CA ILE A 241 9.48 -2.95 6.36
C ILE A 241 8.86 -4.28 5.95
N ALA A 242 9.45 -4.98 4.97
CA ALA A 242 8.93 -6.25 4.48
C ALA A 242 8.93 -7.33 5.57
N THR A 243 10.04 -7.43 6.31
CA THR A 243 10.16 -8.39 7.43
C THR A 243 9.19 -8.07 8.56
N ILE A 244 8.99 -6.79 8.87
CA ILE A 244 8.10 -6.36 9.95
C ILE A 244 6.63 -6.57 9.59
N GLN A 245 6.26 -6.36 8.32
CA GLN A 245 4.91 -6.46 7.82
C GLN A 245 4.34 -7.86 7.64
N GLN A 246 5.12 -8.91 7.78
CA GLN A 246 4.70 -10.31 7.53
C GLN A 246 3.54 -10.80 8.42
N GLN A 247 2.72 -9.91 8.96
CA GLN A 247 1.57 -10.28 9.76
C GLN A 247 0.30 -10.36 8.94
N GLU A 248 -0.44 -11.46 9.11
CA GLU A 248 -1.78 -11.60 8.58
C GLU A 248 -2.70 -10.49 9.12
N LEU A 249 -3.58 -10.01 8.27
CA LEU A 249 -4.67 -9.14 8.69
C LEU A 249 -5.61 -9.93 9.61
N ALA A 250 -5.59 -9.66 10.92
CA ALA A 250 -6.70 -10.12 11.76
C ALA A 250 -7.91 -9.29 11.38
N MET A 251 -8.92 -9.93 10.92
CA MET A 251 -10.04 -9.24 10.33
C MET A 251 -10.93 -8.69 11.43
N GLY A 252 -11.17 -7.39 11.37
CA GLY A 252 -12.14 -6.71 12.23
C GLY A 252 -13.59 -7.00 11.86
N PHE A 253 -13.86 -7.84 10.87
CA PHE A 253 -15.19 -8.23 10.40
C PHE A 253 -16.14 -8.59 11.53
N ARG A 254 -15.66 -9.32 12.51
CA ARG A 254 -16.43 -9.73 13.69
C ARG A 254 -17.14 -8.58 14.38
N PHE A 255 -16.49 -7.43 14.45
CA PHE A 255 -17.02 -6.25 15.11
C PHE A 255 -17.72 -5.29 14.15
N HIS A 256 -17.19 -5.14 12.96
CA HIS A 256 -17.56 -4.05 12.06
C HIS A 256 -18.72 -4.41 11.13
N ILE A 257 -18.78 -5.64 10.60
CA ILE A 257 -19.88 -6.03 9.70
C ILE A 257 -21.25 -6.02 10.41
N PRO A 258 -21.43 -6.62 11.60
CA PRO A 258 -22.70 -6.55 12.28
C PRO A 258 -23.14 -5.12 12.60
N GLN A 259 -22.21 -4.26 13.02
CA GLN A 259 -22.51 -2.84 13.27
C GLN A 259 -22.89 -2.09 11.98
N TYR A 260 -22.18 -2.36 10.89
CA TYR A 260 -22.50 -1.77 9.59
C TYR A 260 -23.90 -2.19 9.12
N LEU A 261 -24.19 -3.49 9.13
CA LEU A 261 -25.50 -4.00 8.70
C LEU A 261 -26.64 -3.43 9.55
N SER A 262 -26.43 -3.32 10.86
CA SER A 262 -27.41 -2.74 11.78
C SER A 262 -27.66 -1.24 11.49
N ARG A 263 -26.59 -0.46 11.29
CA ARG A 263 -26.73 0.97 10.93
C ARG A 263 -27.41 1.15 9.58
N ARG A 264 -27.01 0.36 8.60
CA ARG A 264 -27.60 0.37 7.28
C ARG A 264 -29.10 0.04 7.33
N ALA A 265 -29.49 -0.94 8.13
CA ALA A 265 -30.91 -1.29 8.32
C ALA A 265 -31.71 -0.14 8.96
N ALA A 266 -31.13 0.55 9.95
CA ALA A 266 -31.74 1.72 10.58
C ALA A 266 -31.93 2.87 9.57
N ASP A 267 -30.90 3.23 8.83
CA ASP A 267 -30.93 4.25 7.76
C ASP A 267 -32.02 3.97 6.72
N TRP A 268 -32.10 2.72 6.27
CA TRP A 268 -33.11 2.33 5.27
C TRP A 268 -34.52 2.42 5.82
N LYS A 269 -34.70 2.03 7.09
CA LYS A 269 -35.99 2.15 7.76
C LYS A 269 -36.43 3.62 7.87
N GLU A 270 -35.53 4.52 8.22
CA GLU A 270 -35.82 5.98 8.24
C GLU A 270 -36.24 6.52 6.88
N ARG A 271 -35.69 5.96 5.81
CA ARG A 271 -36.05 6.29 4.41
C ARG A 271 -37.30 5.58 3.93
N GLY A 272 -38.01 4.82 4.77
CA GLY A 272 -39.23 4.10 4.41
C GLY A 272 -39.03 2.78 3.68
N PHE A 273 -37.81 2.24 3.65
CA PHE A 273 -37.50 0.95 3.04
C PHE A 273 -37.44 -0.16 4.09
N THR A 274 -37.79 -1.37 3.70
CA THR A 274 -37.59 -2.55 4.54
C THR A 274 -36.26 -3.18 4.21
N GLU A 275 -35.29 -3.06 5.13
CA GLU A 275 -34.01 -3.75 5.00
C GLU A 275 -34.09 -5.10 5.70
N THR A 276 -33.66 -6.13 4.98
CA THR A 276 -33.68 -7.51 5.47
C THR A 276 -32.29 -8.11 5.67
N LEU A 277 -31.22 -7.39 5.24
CA LEU A 277 -29.84 -7.75 5.50
C LEU A 277 -29.36 -7.09 6.78
N VAL A 278 -29.78 -7.63 7.91
CA VAL A 278 -29.54 -7.02 9.23
C VAL A 278 -28.35 -7.65 9.97
N ASP A 279 -27.92 -8.83 9.55
CA ASP A 279 -26.82 -9.57 10.15
C ASP A 279 -26.02 -10.37 9.13
N PHE A 280 -24.87 -10.90 9.57
CA PHE A 280 -23.97 -11.64 8.70
C PHE A 280 -24.56 -12.99 8.23
N PRO A 281 -25.24 -13.79 9.06
CA PRO A 281 -25.92 -14.99 8.59
C PRO A 281 -26.91 -14.75 7.45
N THR A 282 -27.72 -13.69 7.54
CA THR A 282 -28.65 -13.31 6.49
C THR A 282 -27.92 -12.87 5.21
N LEU A 283 -26.82 -12.12 5.34
CA LEU A 283 -25.96 -11.74 4.22
C LEU A 283 -25.37 -12.98 3.55
N ASN A 284 -24.82 -13.91 4.31
CA ASN A 284 -24.25 -15.16 3.79
C ASN A 284 -25.29 -16.01 3.07
N ALA A 285 -26.46 -16.18 3.65
CA ALA A 285 -27.56 -16.96 3.06
C ALA A 285 -28.06 -16.40 1.71
N ARG A 286 -27.96 -15.08 1.53
CA ARG A 286 -28.38 -14.41 0.29
C ARG A 286 -27.29 -14.16 -0.72
N SER A 287 -26.04 -14.31 -0.32
CA SER A 287 -24.89 -14.13 -1.20
C SER A 287 -24.87 -15.19 -2.30
N LYS A 288 -24.57 -14.76 -3.52
CA LYS A 288 -24.36 -15.63 -4.68
C LYS A 288 -22.88 -15.70 -4.96
N PHE A 289 -22.37 -16.91 -5.08
CA PHE A 289 -20.95 -17.18 -5.31
C PHE A 289 -20.75 -17.78 -6.70
N TRP A 290 -19.61 -17.48 -7.32
CA TRP A 290 -19.21 -18.02 -8.62
C TRP A 290 -18.70 -19.45 -8.52
N GLY A 291 -18.22 -19.87 -7.34
CA GLY A 291 -17.66 -21.19 -7.10
C GLY A 291 -17.62 -21.55 -5.63
N ASP A 292 -17.29 -22.81 -5.36
CA ASP A 292 -17.27 -23.36 -4.00
C ASP A 292 -16.10 -22.84 -3.16
N ASP A 293 -14.98 -22.47 -3.79
CA ASP A 293 -13.82 -21.84 -3.15
C ASP A 293 -14.16 -20.49 -2.55
N GLN A 294 -14.94 -19.68 -3.27
CA GLN A 294 -15.43 -18.39 -2.77
C GLN A 294 -16.42 -18.56 -1.61
N ARG A 295 -17.27 -19.57 -1.71
CA ARG A 295 -18.18 -19.92 -0.61
C ARG A 295 -17.41 -20.37 0.63
N ALA A 296 -16.35 -21.16 0.47
CA ALA A 296 -15.51 -21.59 1.57
C ALA A 296 -14.81 -20.40 2.25
N ALA A 297 -14.27 -19.46 1.47
CA ALA A 297 -13.69 -18.23 2.00
C ALA A 297 -14.69 -17.40 2.80
N PHE A 298 -15.94 -17.32 2.32
CA PHE A 298 -16.98 -16.56 2.99
C PHE A 298 -17.45 -17.23 4.29
N ARG A 299 -17.43 -18.55 4.38
CA ARG A 299 -17.65 -19.29 5.63
C ARG A 299 -16.57 -19.01 6.66
N ASN A 300 -15.31 -18.92 6.25
CA ASN A 300 -14.22 -18.55 7.14
C ASN A 300 -14.47 -17.15 7.75
N TRP A 301 -15.01 -16.22 6.97
CA TRP A 301 -15.40 -14.91 7.48
C TRP A 301 -16.55 -14.99 8.49
N GLU A 302 -17.51 -15.88 8.27
CA GLU A 302 -18.60 -16.14 9.24
C GLU A 302 -18.03 -16.66 10.57
N GLU A 303 -17.12 -17.63 10.54
CA GLU A 303 -16.45 -18.14 11.73
C GLU A 303 -15.65 -17.05 12.45
N VAL A 304 -14.92 -16.21 11.72
CA VAL A 304 -14.18 -15.07 12.28
C VAL A 304 -15.12 -14.02 12.88
N THR A 305 -16.32 -13.84 12.33
CA THR A 305 -17.33 -12.89 12.84
C THR A 305 -18.16 -13.45 13.99
N ASP A 306 -18.11 -14.77 14.26
CA ASP A 306 -18.86 -15.36 15.35
C ASP A 306 -18.38 -14.87 16.72
N MET A 307 -19.24 -14.12 17.41
CA MET A 307 -18.94 -13.55 18.72
C MET A 307 -18.72 -14.60 19.83
N ARG A 308 -19.09 -15.84 19.58
CA ARG A 308 -18.88 -16.97 20.51
C ARG A 308 -17.44 -17.49 20.46
N ASN A 309 -16.70 -17.15 19.43
CA ASN A 309 -15.30 -17.57 19.29
C ASN A 309 -14.45 -17.04 20.47
N PRO A 310 -13.47 -17.83 20.95
CA PRO A 310 -12.64 -17.48 22.09
C PRO A 310 -11.88 -16.17 21.90
N LEU A 311 -11.52 -15.52 23.02
CA LEU A 311 -10.68 -14.31 23.00
C LEU A 311 -9.31 -14.51 22.33
N SER A 312 -8.80 -15.75 22.31
CA SER A 312 -7.55 -16.09 21.61
C SER A 312 -7.58 -15.76 20.11
N GLN A 313 -8.75 -15.77 19.48
CA GLN A 313 -8.90 -15.31 18.11
C GLN A 313 -8.95 -13.79 17.96
N ARG A 314 -8.97 -13.06 19.08
CA ARG A 314 -8.86 -11.59 19.13
C ARG A 314 -7.44 -11.12 19.36
N GLN A 315 -6.50 -12.05 19.58
CA GLN A 315 -5.08 -11.71 19.72
C GLN A 315 -4.59 -11.01 18.44
N GLY A 316 -3.73 -10.06 18.62
CA GLY A 316 -3.11 -9.32 17.52
C GLY A 316 -3.83 -8.05 17.08
N VAL A 317 -5.01 -7.72 17.61
CA VAL A 317 -5.68 -6.45 17.26
C VAL A 317 -4.86 -5.25 17.73
N ASN A 318 -4.40 -5.24 18.98
CA ASN A 318 -3.57 -4.15 19.51
C ASN A 318 -2.22 -4.07 18.83
N GLU A 319 -1.54 -5.21 18.68
CA GLU A 319 -0.25 -5.30 17.98
C GLU A 319 -0.37 -4.77 16.56
N ARG A 320 -1.49 -5.01 15.91
CA ARG A 320 -1.74 -4.53 14.57
C ARG A 320 -1.95 -3.02 14.51
N ILE A 321 -2.71 -2.46 15.46
CA ILE A 321 -2.86 -1.00 15.57
C ILE A 321 -1.49 -0.37 15.77
N MET A 322 -0.69 -0.92 16.68
CA MET A 322 0.66 -0.44 16.96
C MET A 322 1.58 -0.60 15.76
N LEU A 323 1.51 -1.73 15.05
CA LEU A 323 2.28 -1.94 13.83
C LEU A 323 1.93 -0.91 12.73
N ARG A 324 0.65 -0.61 12.54
CA ARG A 324 0.21 0.42 11.59
C ARG A 324 0.72 1.80 11.98
N GLU A 325 0.64 2.13 13.25
CA GLU A 325 1.17 3.40 13.76
C GLU A 325 2.69 3.46 13.63
N LEU A 326 3.40 2.38 13.92
CA LEU A 326 4.84 2.29 13.70
C LEU A 326 5.21 2.57 12.24
N LEU A 327 4.58 1.89 11.29
CA LEU A 327 4.85 2.05 9.87
C LEU A 327 4.54 3.46 9.37
N ARG A 328 3.44 4.05 9.86
CA ARG A 328 3.11 5.45 9.59
C ARG A 328 4.19 6.39 10.08
N ARG A 329 4.66 6.21 11.32
CA ARG A 329 5.72 7.03 11.92
C ARG A 329 7.06 6.87 11.23
N VAL A 330 7.36 5.68 10.71
CA VAL A 330 8.56 5.45 9.90
C VAL A 330 8.54 6.33 8.65
N ASP A 331 7.45 6.31 7.90
CA ASP A 331 7.30 7.17 6.70
C ASP A 331 7.40 8.66 7.08
N MET A 332 6.66 9.10 8.12
CA MET A 332 6.65 10.50 8.57
C MET A 332 8.03 10.96 9.07
N MET A 333 8.78 10.08 9.76
CA MET A 333 10.14 10.38 10.20
C MET A 333 11.09 10.55 9.01
N VAL A 334 11.03 9.65 8.04
CA VAL A 334 11.85 9.76 6.83
C VAL A 334 11.53 11.02 6.05
N ILE A 335 10.25 11.39 5.90
CA ILE A 335 9.82 12.63 5.25
C ILE A 335 10.37 13.85 6.01
N LEU A 336 10.18 13.91 7.31
CA LEU A 336 10.55 15.06 8.14
C LEU A 336 12.06 15.28 8.16
N GLU A 337 12.83 14.24 8.50
CA GLU A 337 14.29 14.37 8.70
C GLU A 337 15.06 14.61 7.40
N ASN A 338 14.55 14.16 6.26
CA ASN A 338 15.13 14.43 4.95
C ASN A 338 14.52 15.67 4.25
N HIS A 339 13.62 16.39 4.93
CA HIS A 339 12.92 17.55 4.37
C HIS A 339 12.26 17.23 3.02
N LEU A 340 11.54 16.10 2.95
CA LEU A 340 10.87 15.67 1.73
C LEU A 340 9.46 16.27 1.64
N ASP A 341 9.05 16.57 0.42
CA ASP A 341 7.67 16.93 0.09
C ASP A 341 6.82 15.69 -0.16
N ALA A 342 7.43 14.62 -0.68
CA ALA A 342 6.77 13.35 -0.91
C ALA A 342 7.75 12.17 -0.93
N LEU A 343 7.20 10.99 -0.72
CA LEU A 343 7.84 9.71 -1.05
C LEU A 343 7.25 9.18 -2.35
N ILE A 344 8.05 8.45 -3.13
CA ILE A 344 7.60 7.74 -4.33
C ILE A 344 8.04 6.29 -4.28
N ARG A 345 7.15 5.40 -4.72
CA ARG A 345 7.42 3.97 -4.84
C ARG A 345 6.82 3.37 -6.10
N LEU A 346 7.39 2.28 -6.56
CA LEU A 346 6.74 1.44 -7.55
C LEU A 346 5.54 0.73 -6.90
N HIS A 347 4.39 0.74 -7.55
CA HIS A 347 3.20 0.09 -6.98
C HIS A 347 3.43 -1.42 -6.82
N THR A 348 3.83 -2.08 -7.88
CA THR A 348 4.22 -3.49 -7.88
C THR A 348 5.26 -3.74 -8.98
N PRO A 349 6.26 -4.58 -8.72
CA PRO A 349 7.24 -4.97 -9.75
C PRO A 349 6.69 -6.00 -10.74
N PHE A 350 5.48 -6.52 -10.52
CA PHE A 350 4.88 -7.56 -11.35
C PHE A 350 3.88 -6.98 -12.36
N PRO A 351 3.85 -7.52 -13.58
CA PRO A 351 2.82 -7.17 -14.55
C PRO A 351 1.44 -7.70 -14.12
N PRO A 352 0.34 -7.13 -14.63
CA PRO A 352 -1.00 -7.70 -14.45
C PRO A 352 -1.05 -9.18 -14.81
N ALA A 353 -1.76 -9.97 -14.01
CA ALA A 353 -1.93 -11.40 -14.25
C ALA A 353 -2.79 -11.67 -15.50
N LYS A 354 -2.60 -12.82 -16.15
CA LYS A 354 -3.45 -13.28 -17.24
C LYS A 354 -4.87 -13.56 -16.77
N ILE A 355 -5.88 -13.09 -17.51
CA ILE A 355 -7.29 -13.42 -17.26
C ILE A 355 -7.50 -14.91 -17.54
N GLY A 356 -8.10 -15.66 -16.61
CA GLY A 356 -8.34 -17.09 -16.74
C GLY A 356 -7.08 -17.96 -16.69
N GLY A 357 -5.93 -17.37 -16.42
CA GLY A 357 -4.71 -18.13 -16.16
C GLY A 357 -4.81 -18.91 -14.84
N PRO A 358 -4.10 -20.03 -14.72
CA PRO A 358 -4.05 -20.77 -13.46
C PRO A 358 -3.59 -19.82 -12.34
N ASN A 359 -4.16 -20.01 -11.16
CA ASN A 359 -3.77 -19.27 -9.97
C ASN A 359 -2.25 -19.40 -9.78
N GLN A 360 -1.55 -18.30 -9.95
CA GLN A 360 -0.09 -18.26 -9.87
C GLN A 360 0.35 -18.20 -8.41
N HIS A 361 -0.06 -19.20 -7.63
CA HIS A 361 0.17 -19.29 -6.20
C HIS A 361 1.64 -19.28 -5.76
N GLY A 362 2.57 -19.48 -6.66
CA GLY A 362 3.99 -19.47 -6.35
C GLY A 362 4.61 -18.07 -6.37
N ILE A 363 4.03 -17.14 -7.14
CA ILE A 363 4.41 -15.73 -7.14
C ILE A 363 3.26 -15.02 -6.44
N GLY A 364 3.32 -14.94 -5.13
CA GLY A 364 2.27 -14.52 -4.22
C GLY A 364 1.20 -13.61 -4.84
N GLY A 365 -0.04 -14.09 -4.93
CA GLY A 365 -1.15 -13.35 -5.55
C GLY A 365 -1.29 -11.92 -5.01
N ASN A 366 -0.84 -11.69 -3.77
CA ASN A 366 -0.78 -10.37 -3.15
C ASN A 366 0.39 -9.51 -3.65
N LEU A 367 1.51 -10.09 -4.07
CA LEU A 367 2.66 -9.32 -4.57
C LEU A 367 2.36 -8.65 -5.92
N ARG A 368 1.46 -9.20 -6.72
CA ARG A 368 0.98 -8.56 -7.95
C ARG A 368 0.04 -7.37 -7.69
N LEU A 369 -0.46 -7.24 -6.48
CA LEU A 369 -1.35 -6.16 -6.10
C LEU A 369 -0.60 -4.97 -5.49
N GLU A 370 0.53 -5.20 -4.80
CA GLU A 370 1.34 -4.14 -4.21
C GLU A 370 2.77 -4.60 -3.91
N SER A 371 3.69 -3.65 -3.81
CA SER A 371 5.02 -3.86 -3.23
C SER A 371 4.95 -3.89 -1.71
N PHE A 372 6.04 -4.35 -1.07
CA PHE A 372 6.10 -4.53 0.39
C PHE A 372 5.88 -3.25 1.21
N ASN A 373 6.15 -2.07 0.65
CA ASN A 373 5.89 -0.79 1.31
C ASN A 373 4.44 -0.31 1.16
N GLY A 374 3.54 -1.22 0.79
CA GLY A 374 2.20 -0.90 0.39
C GLY A 374 1.11 -0.82 1.45
N PRO A 375 1.27 -1.26 2.73
CA PRO A 375 0.11 -1.21 3.59
C PRO A 375 -0.33 0.21 3.82
N ASN A 376 -1.62 0.30 3.79
CA ASN A 376 -2.34 1.49 4.06
C ASN A 376 -2.14 1.91 5.52
N ALA A 377 -1.29 2.91 5.73
CA ALA A 377 -1.04 3.53 7.03
C ALA A 377 -1.89 4.81 7.23
N GLY A 378 -2.91 5.02 6.39
CA GLY A 378 -3.78 6.19 6.47
C GLY A 378 -3.16 7.49 5.95
N LEU A 379 -1.97 7.44 5.36
CA LEU A 379 -1.30 8.57 4.72
C LEU A 379 -1.98 8.92 3.40
N THR A 380 -1.78 10.16 2.95
CA THR A 380 -2.24 10.58 1.62
C THR A 380 -1.44 9.89 0.52
N GLU A 381 -2.12 9.29 -0.44
CA GLU A 381 -1.49 8.65 -1.60
C GLU A 381 -2.16 9.03 -2.92
N VAL A 382 -1.36 9.09 -3.96
CA VAL A 382 -1.80 9.25 -5.35
C VAL A 382 -1.09 8.20 -6.19
N LEU A 383 -1.85 7.43 -6.99
CA LEU A 383 -1.29 6.50 -7.95
C LEU A 383 -1.51 7.02 -9.37
N ILE A 384 -0.46 6.98 -10.17
CA ILE A 384 -0.47 7.45 -11.56
C ILE A 384 0.17 6.41 -12.47
N PRO A 385 -0.39 6.14 -13.66
CA PRO A 385 0.25 5.35 -14.68
C PRO A 385 1.63 5.92 -15.05
N ALA A 386 2.65 5.06 -15.03
CA ALA A 386 4.04 5.48 -15.25
C ALA A 386 4.66 4.88 -16.52
N GLY A 387 3.99 3.97 -17.17
CA GLY A 387 4.46 3.37 -18.40
C GLY A 387 3.84 2.02 -18.67
N TYR A 388 4.42 1.37 -19.69
CA TYR A 388 4.02 0.03 -20.13
C TYR A 388 5.27 -0.79 -20.43
N VAL A 389 5.14 -2.10 -20.28
CA VAL A 389 6.16 -3.06 -20.68
C VAL A 389 5.58 -4.01 -21.74
N THR A 390 6.34 -4.21 -22.82
CA THR A 390 5.97 -5.09 -23.92
C THR A 390 6.65 -6.47 -23.85
N THR A 391 7.54 -6.63 -22.88
CA THR A 391 8.19 -7.92 -22.61
C THR A 391 7.88 -8.33 -21.18
N VAL A 392 7.36 -9.52 -21.02
CA VAL A 392 7.08 -10.13 -19.71
C VAL A 392 7.65 -11.54 -19.66
N TYR A 393 7.97 -12.00 -18.47
CA TYR A 393 8.43 -13.36 -18.23
C TYR A 393 7.37 -14.06 -17.37
N ASP A 394 6.48 -14.77 -18.05
CA ASP A 394 5.44 -15.52 -17.37
C ASP A 394 6.05 -16.76 -16.71
N PRO A 395 5.67 -17.07 -15.48
CA PRO A 395 6.10 -18.31 -14.86
C PRO A 395 5.56 -19.51 -15.64
N VAL A 396 6.34 -20.56 -15.72
CA VAL A 396 5.91 -21.88 -16.20
C VAL A 396 5.47 -22.71 -15.01
N PHE A 397 4.65 -23.74 -15.28
CA PHE A 397 4.18 -24.65 -14.25
C PHE A 397 4.85 -26.00 -14.43
N GLU A 398 5.60 -26.41 -13.43
CA GLU A 398 6.25 -27.71 -13.36
C GLU A 398 5.60 -28.58 -12.29
N LEU A 399 5.56 -29.89 -12.54
CA LEU A 399 5.06 -30.85 -11.55
C LEU A 399 6.04 -30.87 -10.36
N SER A 400 5.52 -30.82 -9.13
CA SER A 400 6.37 -30.92 -7.95
C SER A 400 7.18 -32.23 -7.98
N PRO A 401 8.33 -32.32 -7.31
CA PRO A 401 9.13 -33.54 -7.25
C PRO A 401 8.33 -34.76 -6.80
N GLU A 402 7.32 -34.58 -5.97
CA GLU A 402 6.42 -35.60 -5.48
C GLU A 402 5.33 -35.99 -6.50
N GLY A 403 5.23 -35.29 -7.62
CA GLY A 403 4.24 -35.52 -8.67
C GLY A 403 2.78 -35.21 -8.27
N THR A 404 2.56 -34.46 -7.20
CA THR A 404 1.24 -34.24 -6.60
C THR A 404 0.58 -32.92 -6.94
N ARG A 405 1.36 -31.92 -7.37
CA ARG A 405 0.85 -30.59 -7.69
C ARG A 405 1.74 -29.86 -8.69
N TYR A 406 1.18 -28.95 -9.45
CA TYR A 406 1.95 -28.02 -10.27
C TYR A 406 2.46 -26.85 -9.43
N MET A 407 3.74 -26.54 -9.56
CA MET A 407 4.40 -25.39 -8.94
C MET A 407 4.73 -24.37 -10.00
N SER A 408 4.59 -23.10 -9.65
CA SER A 408 5.03 -21.99 -10.51
C SER A 408 6.54 -21.84 -10.41
N VAL A 409 7.22 -21.90 -11.54
CA VAL A 409 8.68 -21.74 -11.65
C VAL A 409 8.96 -20.51 -12.52
N PRO A 410 9.90 -19.64 -12.13
CA PRO A 410 10.30 -18.49 -12.96
C PRO A 410 10.73 -18.97 -14.35
N SER A 411 10.32 -18.24 -15.38
CA SER A 411 10.70 -18.54 -16.76
C SER A 411 11.70 -17.50 -17.27
N ASP A 412 12.71 -17.94 -17.98
CA ASP A 412 13.66 -17.09 -18.71
C ASP A 412 13.21 -16.82 -20.15
N ILE A 413 12.07 -17.37 -20.56
CA ILE A 413 11.53 -17.22 -21.92
C ILE A 413 10.65 -15.98 -21.95
N PRO A 414 11.01 -14.94 -22.75
CA PRO A 414 10.21 -13.73 -22.84
C PRO A 414 8.93 -13.98 -23.63
N THR A 415 7.83 -13.39 -23.17
CA THR A 415 6.58 -13.24 -23.91
C THR A 415 6.45 -11.80 -24.38
N THR A 416 6.25 -11.58 -25.66
CA THR A 416 5.99 -10.25 -26.22
C THR A 416 4.52 -9.90 -26.11
N ILE A 417 4.22 -8.77 -25.52
CA ILE A 417 2.87 -8.21 -25.40
C ILE A 417 2.70 -7.14 -26.49
N PRO A 418 1.59 -7.16 -27.23
CA PRO A 418 1.29 -6.10 -28.22
C PRO A 418 1.27 -4.71 -27.56
N GLU A 419 1.68 -3.69 -28.34
CA GLU A 419 1.58 -2.29 -27.92
C GLU A 419 0.14 -1.92 -27.47
N PRO A 420 -0.03 -1.11 -26.43
CA PRO A 420 1.02 -0.42 -25.66
C PRO A 420 1.75 -1.29 -24.62
N GLY A 421 1.41 -2.55 -24.46
CA GLY A 421 1.96 -3.44 -23.44
C GLY A 421 1.10 -3.50 -22.17
N LEU A 422 1.69 -4.00 -21.08
CA LEU A 422 1.06 -4.07 -19.76
C LEU A 422 1.48 -2.86 -18.92
N PRO A 423 0.54 -2.20 -18.23
CA PRO A 423 0.83 -0.98 -17.48
C PRO A 423 1.56 -1.26 -16.17
N PHE A 424 2.32 -0.25 -15.74
CA PHE A 424 2.80 -0.12 -14.36
C PHE A 424 2.58 1.31 -13.88
N SER A 425 2.55 1.50 -12.56
CA SER A 425 2.23 2.78 -11.93
C SER A 425 3.18 3.12 -10.81
N LEU A 426 3.35 4.42 -10.58
CA LEU A 426 4.04 4.96 -9.42
C LEU A 426 3.02 5.45 -8.39
N VAL A 427 3.34 5.27 -7.12
CA VAL A 427 2.56 5.77 -5.99
C VAL A 427 3.36 6.88 -5.31
N PHE A 428 2.77 8.04 -5.24
CA PHE A 428 3.27 9.16 -4.47
C PHE A 428 2.58 9.16 -3.11
N ARG A 429 3.31 9.44 -2.04
CA ARG A 429 2.84 9.41 -0.66
C ARG A 429 3.39 10.61 0.10
N THR A 430 2.56 11.19 0.97
CA THR A 430 2.99 12.26 1.88
C THR A 430 2.22 12.22 3.18
N ASP A 431 2.57 13.10 4.11
CA ASP A 431 1.91 13.24 5.41
C ASP A 431 0.42 13.57 5.27
N PRO A 432 -0.40 13.21 6.27
CA PRO A 432 -1.80 13.60 6.31
C PRO A 432 -1.96 15.13 6.26
N GLY A 433 -2.93 15.59 5.47
CA GLY A 433 -3.21 17.02 5.31
C GLY A 433 -2.30 17.75 4.30
N LYS A 434 -1.47 17.01 3.56
CA LYS A 434 -0.60 17.52 2.50
C LYS A 434 -1.07 17.13 1.10
N GLU A 435 -2.37 16.97 0.93
CA GLU A 435 -2.98 16.64 -0.36
C GLU A 435 -2.67 17.68 -1.43
N ASP A 436 -2.56 18.96 -1.07
CA ASP A 436 -2.22 20.06 -1.97
C ASP A 436 -0.85 19.85 -2.62
N VAL A 437 0.16 19.57 -1.82
CA VAL A 437 1.52 19.29 -2.29
C VAL A 437 1.53 18.06 -3.19
N LEU A 438 0.86 16.99 -2.75
CA LEU A 438 0.82 15.75 -3.51
C LEU A 438 0.08 15.91 -4.84
N LEU A 439 -1.03 16.66 -4.87
CA LEU A 439 -1.76 17.00 -6.10
C LEU A 439 -0.90 17.83 -7.06
N GLN A 440 -0.12 18.77 -6.54
CA GLN A 440 0.81 19.55 -7.35
C GLN A 440 1.86 18.67 -8.01
N ILE A 441 2.52 17.80 -7.24
CA ILE A 441 3.56 16.89 -7.74
C ILE A 441 2.97 15.92 -8.76
N ALA A 442 1.89 15.25 -8.38
CA ALA A 442 1.24 14.22 -9.17
C ALA A 442 0.69 14.74 -10.50
N SER A 443 0.05 15.92 -10.49
CA SER A 443 -0.49 16.52 -11.71
C SER A 443 0.60 17.04 -12.64
N ALA A 444 1.70 17.58 -12.11
CA ALA A 444 2.84 17.98 -12.91
C ALA A 444 3.48 16.76 -13.59
N TYR A 445 3.64 15.65 -12.85
CA TYR A 445 4.12 14.40 -13.40
C TYR A 445 3.17 13.85 -14.50
N GLU A 446 1.86 13.80 -14.25
CA GLU A 446 0.86 13.34 -15.23
C GLU A 446 0.92 14.17 -16.53
N ALA A 447 1.02 15.49 -16.40
CA ALA A 447 1.09 16.40 -17.54
C ALA A 447 2.40 16.28 -18.34
N ALA A 448 3.53 16.01 -17.67
CA ALA A 448 4.83 15.82 -18.30
C ALA A 448 4.97 14.44 -18.96
N SER A 449 4.62 13.39 -18.23
CA SER A 449 4.86 12.01 -18.65
C SER A 449 3.86 11.53 -19.71
N LYS A 450 2.59 11.93 -19.61
CA LYS A 450 1.48 11.57 -20.53
C LYS A 450 1.37 10.05 -20.77
N ARG A 451 1.64 9.24 -19.74
CA ARG A 451 1.76 7.79 -19.88
C ARG A 451 0.42 7.06 -20.02
N ARG A 452 -0.69 7.72 -19.71
CA ARG A 452 -1.97 7.06 -19.85
C ARG A 452 -2.36 6.90 -21.33
N VAL A 453 -2.52 5.64 -21.78
CA VAL A 453 -3.04 5.31 -23.11
C VAL A 453 -4.52 4.91 -22.98
N PRO A 454 -5.46 5.59 -23.66
CA PRO A 454 -6.86 5.18 -23.67
C PRO A 454 -7.03 3.80 -24.31
N PRO A 455 -7.96 2.95 -23.83
CA PRO A 455 -8.30 1.71 -24.51
C PRO A 455 -8.75 1.98 -25.97
N ILE A 456 -8.31 1.15 -26.89
CA ILE A 456 -8.55 1.33 -28.34
C ILE A 456 -10.04 1.49 -28.66
N ASN A 457 -10.90 0.68 -28.01
CA ASN A 457 -12.34 0.66 -28.26
C ASN A 457 -13.12 1.67 -27.40
N PHE A 458 -12.49 2.32 -26.43
CA PHE A 458 -13.13 3.22 -25.46
C PHE A 458 -12.40 4.56 -25.36
N GLY A 459 -11.80 4.98 -26.45
CA GLY A 459 -11.15 6.29 -26.56
C GLY A 459 -12.12 7.46 -26.34
N PRO A 460 -11.64 8.70 -26.38
CA PRO A 460 -12.50 9.86 -26.22
C PRO A 460 -13.61 9.83 -27.28
N LEU A 461 -14.85 10.11 -26.85
CA LEU A 461 -15.98 10.22 -27.76
C LEU A 461 -15.64 11.14 -28.93
N PRO A 462 -16.02 10.78 -30.17
CA PRO A 462 -15.88 11.66 -31.31
C PRO A 462 -16.44 13.06 -31.02
N ALA A 463 -15.82 14.08 -31.57
CA ALA A 463 -16.18 15.48 -31.26
C ALA A 463 -17.67 15.78 -31.49
N LYS A 464 -18.31 15.11 -32.44
CA LYS A 464 -19.78 15.20 -32.71
C LYS A 464 -20.63 14.64 -31.56
N MET A 465 -20.16 13.61 -30.83
CA MET A 465 -20.89 13.04 -29.68
C MET A 465 -20.68 13.82 -28.39
N ARG A 466 -19.60 14.60 -28.27
CA ARG A 466 -19.34 15.43 -27.06
C ARG A 466 -20.38 16.55 -26.90
N ARG A 467 -21.02 17.00 -28.01
CA ARG A 467 -22.06 18.05 -27.98
C ARG A 467 -23.45 17.54 -27.63
N ALA A 468 -23.69 16.22 -27.64
CA ALA A 468 -24.99 15.62 -27.35
C ALA A 468 -25.17 15.20 -25.88
N VAL A 469 -24.14 15.34 -25.05
CA VAL A 469 -24.10 14.89 -23.64
C VAL A 469 -23.95 16.08 -22.68
N LEU A 470 -23.87 17.30 -23.18
CA LEU A 470 -23.98 18.57 -22.45
C LEU A 470 -25.32 19.22 -22.70
#